data_1d8e46c66d5fb6bd643f4ea2d23f4fcb
#
_entry.id   1d8e46c66d5fb6bd643f4ea2d23f4fcb
#
_cell.length_a   1.000
_cell.length_b   1.000
_cell.length_c   1.000
_cell.angle_alpha   90.00
_cell.angle_beta   90.00
_cell.angle_gamma   90.00
#
_symmetry.space_group_name_H-M   'P 1'
#
loop_
_entity.id
_entity.type
_entity.pdbx_description
1 polymer ?
#
loop_
_entity_poly.entity_id
_entity_poly.type
_entity_poly.pdbx_seq_one_letter_code
_entity_poly.pdbx_strand_id
1 'polypeptide(L)'
;IEKGNCSDRLASYTLASINQNIKRFAPSNIPTKAIPGGPCEPGVTRLFVTTAGALLPCERVSETTKDMYIGTLDSGFDLGQIEKMINVSKLTSDSCKKCWAFQLCTQCIKSADCKGVISPDYKRTACDNSKRIAFDRLNQKILRFELHRHEVSITTALKRNKR
;
A
#
# COMPACT_ATOMS: atom_id res chain seq x y z
N ILE A 1 -6.72 31.40 18.12
CA ILE A 1 -6.62 30.38 17.06
C ILE A 1 -5.59 30.92 16.06
N GLU A 2 -4.32 30.51 16.21
CA GLU A 2 -3.27 30.88 15.27
C GLU A 2 -3.58 30.28 13.91
N LYS A 3 -3.73 31.15 12.93
CA LYS A 3 -3.85 30.78 11.51
C LYS A 3 -2.47 30.31 11.03
N GLY A 4 -2.15 29.03 11.30
CA GLY A 4 -0.97 28.41 10.68
C GLY A 4 -1.05 28.57 9.16
N ASN A 5 0.04 29.01 8.55
CA ASN A 5 0.13 29.23 7.11
C ASN A 5 -0.25 27.94 6.36
N CYS A 6 -1.01 28.04 5.27
CA CYS A 6 -1.46 26.90 4.48
C CYS A 6 -0.29 26.02 4.00
N SER A 7 0.86 26.63 3.71
CA SER A 7 2.10 25.93 3.35
C SER A 7 2.61 25.02 4.47
N ASP A 8 2.52 25.44 5.73
CA ASP A 8 3.02 24.67 6.88
C ASP A 8 2.13 23.45 7.17
N ARG A 9 0.82 23.61 6.96
CA ARG A 9 -0.14 22.48 7.06
C ARG A 9 0.07 21.46 5.96
N LEU A 10 0.29 21.89 4.72
CA LEU A 10 0.57 20.99 3.60
C LEU A 10 1.90 20.27 3.82
N ALA A 11 2.94 20.95 4.25
CA ALA A 11 4.24 20.37 4.57
C ALA A 11 4.11 19.33 5.71
N SER A 12 3.40 19.65 6.79
CA SER A 12 3.20 18.73 7.91
C SER A 12 2.38 17.49 7.52
N TYR A 13 1.33 17.66 6.70
CA TYR A 13 0.54 16.54 6.18
C TYR A 13 1.37 15.63 5.26
N THR A 14 2.15 16.24 4.36
CA THR A 14 3.05 15.49 3.47
C THR A 14 4.10 14.73 4.27
N LEU A 15 4.69 15.34 5.28
CA LEU A 15 5.65 14.72 6.18
C LEU A 15 5.03 13.56 6.99
N ALA A 16 3.82 13.73 7.50
CA ALA A 16 3.10 12.68 8.22
C ALA A 16 2.79 11.48 7.31
N SER A 17 2.32 11.74 6.09
CA SER A 17 2.04 10.71 5.09
C SER A 17 3.30 9.92 4.70
N ILE A 18 4.42 10.61 4.47
CA ILE A 18 5.70 9.97 4.17
C ILE A 18 6.18 9.17 5.38
N ASN A 19 6.03 9.66 6.61
CA ASN A 19 6.42 8.94 7.83
C ASN A 19 5.62 7.65 8.05
N GLN A 20 4.31 7.67 7.81
CA GLN A 20 3.50 6.45 7.87
C GLN A 20 3.96 5.39 6.86
N ASN A 21 4.30 5.82 5.64
CA ASN A 21 4.83 4.93 4.63
C ASN A 21 6.22 4.35 5.00
N ILE A 22 7.05 5.13 5.70
CA ILE A 22 8.40 4.71 6.12
C ILE A 22 8.34 3.70 7.30
N LYS A 23 7.39 3.84 8.22
CA LYS A 23 7.22 2.87 9.34
C LYS A 23 6.99 1.44 8.84
N ARG A 24 6.41 1.27 7.65
CA ARG A 24 6.24 -0.04 7.00
C ARG A 24 7.55 -0.68 6.52
N PHE A 25 8.64 0.07 6.51
CA PHE A 25 9.98 -0.39 6.08
C PHE A 25 10.96 -0.59 7.22
N ALA A 26 10.49 -0.72 8.46
CA ALA A 26 11.36 -1.17 9.52
C ALA A 26 11.97 -2.53 9.11
N PRO A 27 13.30 -2.72 9.23
CA PRO A 27 13.92 -3.99 8.95
C PRO A 27 13.34 -5.01 9.94
N SER A 28 12.42 -5.80 9.47
CA SER A 28 11.91 -6.97 10.16
C SER A 28 12.44 -8.19 9.43
N ASN A 29 12.72 -9.25 10.14
CA ASN A 29 13.02 -10.53 9.53
C ASN A 29 11.91 -10.86 8.54
N ILE A 30 12.27 -11.08 7.28
CA ILE A 30 11.32 -11.44 6.23
C ILE A 30 10.70 -12.77 6.64
N PRO A 31 9.39 -12.83 6.93
CA PRO A 31 8.79 -14.11 7.27
C PRO A 31 8.87 -15.02 6.05
N THR A 32 9.25 -16.27 6.27
CA THR A 32 9.38 -17.30 5.21
C THR A 32 8.08 -17.52 4.43
N LYS A 33 6.95 -17.07 4.95
CA LYS A 33 5.60 -17.16 4.36
C LYS A 33 4.92 -15.78 4.22
N ALA A 34 5.67 -14.73 3.89
CA ALA A 34 5.05 -13.44 3.59
C ALA A 34 4.40 -13.47 2.20
N ILE A 35 3.14 -13.14 2.16
CA ILE A 35 2.42 -12.87 0.93
C ILE A 35 2.07 -11.38 0.99
N PRO A 36 2.55 -10.54 0.06
CA PRO A 36 2.09 -9.15 0.04
C PRO A 36 0.61 -9.18 -0.27
N GLY A 37 -0.18 -8.93 0.73
CA GLY A 37 -1.55 -8.52 0.57
C GLY A 37 -1.57 -7.08 0.07
N GLY A 38 -2.59 -6.69 -0.64
CA GLY A 38 -2.85 -5.28 -0.91
C GLY A 38 -2.99 -4.48 0.40
N PRO A 39 -2.99 -3.14 0.32
CA PRO A 39 -3.04 -2.27 1.50
C PRO A 39 -4.36 -2.33 2.26
N CYS A 40 -5.37 -3.01 1.74
CA CYS A 40 -6.73 -3.05 2.29
C CYS A 40 -7.14 -4.47 2.64
N GLU A 41 -7.87 -4.59 3.74
CA GLU A 41 -8.56 -5.79 4.16
C GLU A 41 -10.02 -5.68 3.74
N PRO A 42 -10.48 -6.49 2.75
CA PRO A 42 -11.86 -6.46 2.26
C PRO A 42 -12.86 -6.71 3.38
N GLY A 43 -13.89 -5.86 3.46
CA GLY A 43 -14.91 -5.95 4.50
C GLY A 43 -14.52 -5.41 5.87
N VAL A 44 -13.24 -5.10 6.12
CA VAL A 44 -12.73 -4.54 7.39
C VAL A 44 -12.34 -3.08 7.22
N THR A 45 -11.31 -2.82 6.40
CA THR A 45 -10.84 -1.45 6.17
C THR A 45 -11.58 -0.73 5.06
N ARG A 46 -12.18 -1.48 4.14
CA ARG A 46 -13.04 -0.98 3.06
C ARG A 46 -14.14 -1.96 2.74
N LEU A 47 -15.28 -1.40 2.44
CA LEU A 47 -16.48 -2.09 1.96
C LEU A 47 -17.21 -1.14 1.01
N PHE A 48 -17.68 -1.67 -0.11
CA PHE A 48 -18.58 -0.99 -1.00
C PHE A 48 -19.83 -1.85 -1.21
N VAL A 49 -21.02 -1.23 -1.13
CA VAL A 49 -22.29 -1.91 -1.31
C VAL A 49 -22.94 -1.34 -2.56
N THR A 50 -23.26 -2.22 -3.50
CA THR A 50 -23.98 -1.83 -4.71
C THR A 50 -25.46 -1.57 -4.43
N THR A 51 -26.14 -0.91 -5.32
CA THR A 51 -27.62 -0.70 -5.24
C THR A 51 -28.41 -2.01 -5.27
N ALA A 52 -27.82 -3.08 -5.82
CA ALA A 52 -28.39 -4.42 -5.85
C ALA A 52 -28.08 -5.25 -4.57
N GLY A 53 -27.43 -4.65 -3.56
CA GLY A 53 -27.11 -5.33 -2.32
C GLY A 53 -25.86 -6.24 -2.37
N ALA A 54 -25.09 -6.22 -3.46
CA ALA A 54 -23.82 -6.94 -3.53
C ALA A 54 -22.73 -6.22 -2.75
N LEU A 55 -21.90 -6.97 -2.03
CA LEU A 55 -20.75 -6.49 -1.27
C LEU A 55 -19.48 -6.63 -2.10
N LEU A 56 -18.72 -5.55 -2.20
CA LEU A 56 -17.44 -5.47 -2.93
C LEU A 56 -16.33 -4.99 -2.00
N PRO A 57 -15.05 -5.36 -2.26
CA PRO A 57 -13.93 -4.99 -1.41
C PRO A 57 -13.67 -3.47 -1.35
N CYS A 58 -14.02 -2.73 -2.40
CA CYS A 58 -13.97 -1.27 -2.42
C CYS A 58 -14.65 -0.73 -3.68
N GLU A 59 -14.81 0.59 -3.73
CA GLU A 59 -15.39 1.36 -4.84
C GLU A 59 -14.56 1.37 -6.14
N ARG A 60 -13.33 0.85 -6.10
CA ARG A 60 -12.42 0.89 -7.26
C ARG A 60 -12.47 -0.34 -8.13
N VAL A 61 -13.04 -1.43 -7.66
CA VAL A 61 -13.23 -2.64 -8.45
C VAL A 61 -14.47 -2.53 -9.31
N SER A 62 -14.53 -3.31 -10.38
CA SER A 62 -15.68 -3.31 -11.25
C SER A 62 -16.87 -4.01 -10.59
N GLU A 63 -18.02 -3.35 -10.59
CA GLU A 63 -19.29 -3.92 -10.14
C GLU A 63 -19.79 -5.06 -11.05
N THR A 64 -19.27 -5.16 -12.27
CA THR A 64 -19.65 -6.21 -13.22
C THR A 64 -18.81 -7.48 -13.06
N THR A 65 -17.71 -7.43 -12.29
CA THR A 65 -16.82 -8.56 -12.05
C THR A 65 -17.35 -9.40 -10.89
N LYS A 66 -18.06 -10.48 -11.18
CA LYS A 66 -18.63 -11.37 -10.14
C LYS A 66 -17.55 -11.91 -9.18
N ASP A 67 -16.34 -12.16 -9.66
CA ASP A 67 -15.22 -12.60 -8.82
C ASP A 67 -14.79 -11.54 -7.77
N MET A 68 -15.25 -10.30 -7.89
CA MET A 68 -15.03 -9.24 -6.90
C MET A 68 -16.08 -9.21 -5.81
N TYR A 69 -17.14 -9.99 -5.92
CA TYR A 69 -18.20 -10.04 -4.92
C TYR A 69 -17.72 -10.79 -3.69
N ILE A 70 -17.76 -10.13 -2.54
CA ILE A 70 -17.36 -10.69 -1.24
C ILE A 70 -18.58 -11.03 -0.37
N GLY A 71 -19.76 -11.08 -0.96
CA GLY A 71 -21.02 -11.42 -0.33
C GLY A 71 -22.19 -10.57 -0.78
N THR A 72 -23.28 -10.66 -0.05
CA THR A 72 -24.48 -9.84 -0.27
C THR A 72 -25.03 -9.35 1.07
N LEU A 73 -25.93 -8.35 1.05
CA LEU A 73 -26.62 -7.89 2.26
C LEU A 73 -27.44 -9.01 2.92
N ASP A 74 -28.00 -9.91 2.12
CA ASP A 74 -28.87 -10.99 2.62
C ASP A 74 -28.05 -12.16 3.19
N SER A 75 -26.96 -12.57 2.52
CA SER A 75 -26.16 -13.74 2.89
C SER A 75 -24.97 -13.41 3.78
N GLY A 76 -24.61 -12.12 3.93
CA GLY A 76 -23.40 -11.69 4.62
C GLY A 76 -22.15 -11.90 3.78
N PHE A 77 -20.98 -11.98 4.44
CA PHE A 77 -19.68 -12.10 3.80
C PHE A 77 -19.37 -13.52 3.34
N ASP A 78 -18.81 -13.65 2.14
CA ASP A 78 -18.13 -14.85 1.65
C ASP A 78 -16.64 -14.82 2.06
N LEU A 79 -16.33 -15.51 3.17
CA LEU A 79 -14.97 -15.54 3.71
C LEU A 79 -13.96 -16.21 2.75
N GLY A 80 -14.41 -17.21 1.97
CA GLY A 80 -13.57 -17.87 0.98
C GLY A 80 -13.14 -16.93 -0.14
N GLN A 81 -14.04 -16.06 -0.56
CA GLN A 81 -13.75 -15.05 -1.59
C GLN A 81 -12.85 -13.94 -1.02
N ILE A 82 -13.09 -13.52 0.22
CA ILE A 82 -12.22 -12.56 0.92
C ILE A 82 -10.80 -13.11 1.05
N GLU A 83 -10.64 -14.37 1.44
CA GLU A 83 -9.32 -15.01 1.55
C GLU A 83 -8.55 -15.00 0.22
N LYS A 84 -9.21 -15.27 -0.90
CA LYS A 84 -8.59 -15.20 -2.23
C LYS A 84 -8.10 -13.78 -2.54
N MET A 85 -8.85 -12.75 -2.16
CA MET A 85 -8.50 -11.36 -2.43
C MET A 85 -7.35 -10.85 -1.57
N ILE A 86 -7.31 -11.21 -0.29
CA ILE A 86 -6.19 -10.89 0.61
C ILE A 86 -4.89 -11.48 0.06
N ASN A 87 -4.96 -12.66 -0.50
CA ASN A 87 -3.81 -13.39 -1.05
C ASN A 87 -3.58 -13.15 -2.55
N VAL A 88 -3.85 -11.94 -3.04
CA VAL A 88 -3.74 -11.58 -4.47
C VAL A 88 -2.37 -11.90 -5.10
N SER A 89 -1.30 -11.95 -4.32
CA SER A 89 0.03 -12.32 -4.81
C SER A 89 0.14 -13.80 -5.20
N LYS A 90 -0.76 -14.67 -4.73
CA LYS A 90 -0.83 -16.07 -5.17
C LYS A 90 -1.07 -16.17 -6.67
N LEU A 91 -1.79 -15.21 -7.28
CA LEU A 91 -2.05 -15.16 -8.72
C LEU A 91 -0.78 -15.09 -9.57
N THR A 92 0.30 -14.52 -9.01
CA THR A 92 1.57 -14.29 -9.71
C THR A 92 2.76 -14.69 -8.82
N SER A 93 2.62 -15.77 -8.03
CA SER A 93 3.56 -16.14 -6.99
C SER A 93 5.00 -16.30 -7.47
N ASP A 94 5.21 -16.90 -8.64
CA ASP A 94 6.55 -17.17 -9.17
C ASP A 94 7.32 -15.89 -9.49
N SER A 95 6.63 -14.90 -10.03
CA SER A 95 7.20 -13.58 -10.28
C SER A 95 7.36 -12.77 -9.00
N CYS A 96 6.38 -12.84 -8.09
CA CYS A 96 6.37 -12.06 -6.86
C CYS A 96 7.46 -12.51 -5.89
N LYS A 97 7.69 -13.82 -5.74
CA LYS A 97 8.75 -14.36 -4.85
C LYS A 97 10.16 -13.91 -5.24
N LYS A 98 10.40 -13.63 -6.51
CA LYS A 98 11.68 -13.16 -7.05
C LYS A 98 11.77 -11.65 -7.17
N CYS A 99 10.73 -10.92 -6.79
CA CYS A 99 10.65 -9.48 -6.98
C CYS A 99 11.31 -8.72 -5.84
N TRP A 100 12.30 -7.89 -6.14
CA TRP A 100 12.96 -7.03 -5.14
C TRP A 100 12.00 -6.05 -4.45
N ALA A 101 10.96 -5.62 -5.16
CA ALA A 101 9.96 -4.70 -4.63
C ALA A 101 8.84 -5.41 -3.84
N PHE A 102 8.95 -6.70 -3.59
CA PHE A 102 7.91 -7.53 -2.97
C PHE A 102 7.35 -6.92 -1.67
N GLN A 103 8.22 -6.55 -0.73
CA GLN A 103 7.82 -5.95 0.55
C GLN A 103 7.25 -4.54 0.42
N LEU A 104 7.57 -3.84 -0.66
CA LEU A 104 7.19 -2.47 -0.93
C LEU A 104 5.97 -2.39 -1.84
N CYS A 105 5.56 -3.54 -2.39
CA CYS A 105 4.47 -3.62 -3.35
C CYS A 105 3.13 -3.30 -2.70
N THR A 106 2.40 -2.38 -3.30
CA THR A 106 1.07 -1.94 -2.85
C THR A 106 -0.04 -2.40 -3.78
N GLN A 107 0.24 -3.32 -4.70
CA GLN A 107 -0.82 -3.89 -5.52
C GLN A 107 -1.84 -4.62 -4.67
N CYS A 108 -3.11 -4.43 -4.99
CA CYS A 108 -4.25 -5.11 -4.38
C CYS A 108 -5.05 -5.83 -5.46
N ILE A 109 -6.17 -6.42 -5.09
CA ILE A 109 -7.04 -7.16 -6.02
C ILE A 109 -7.49 -6.30 -7.22
N LYS A 110 -7.63 -4.98 -7.05
CA LYS A 110 -7.92 -4.04 -8.13
C LYS A 110 -6.93 -4.16 -9.30
N SER A 111 -5.66 -4.47 -9.02
CA SER A 111 -4.63 -4.62 -10.08
C SER A 111 -4.87 -5.86 -10.96
N ALA A 112 -5.68 -6.80 -10.51
CA ALA A 112 -6.03 -8.01 -11.26
C ALA A 112 -7.41 -7.93 -11.92
N ASP A 113 -8.17 -6.86 -11.68
CA ASP A 113 -9.52 -6.67 -12.18
C ASP A 113 -9.50 -6.26 -13.65
N CYS A 114 -9.76 -7.21 -14.54
CA CYS A 114 -9.73 -7.05 -15.98
C CYS A 114 -11.10 -7.36 -16.59
N LYS A 115 -11.91 -6.33 -16.84
CA LYS A 115 -13.17 -6.41 -17.62
C LYS A 115 -14.05 -7.62 -17.29
N GLY A 116 -14.33 -7.86 -16.01
CA GLY A 116 -15.25 -8.91 -15.57
C GLY A 116 -14.58 -10.19 -15.06
N VAL A 117 -13.24 -10.28 -15.12
CA VAL A 117 -12.48 -11.44 -14.62
C VAL A 117 -11.26 -11.03 -13.82
N ILE A 118 -10.82 -11.86 -12.90
CA ILE A 118 -9.53 -11.73 -12.23
C ILE A 118 -8.45 -12.30 -13.13
N SER A 119 -7.52 -11.46 -13.60
CA SER A 119 -6.46 -11.84 -14.53
C SER A 119 -5.07 -11.68 -13.92
N PRO A 120 -4.27 -12.78 -13.83
CA PRO A 120 -2.86 -12.71 -13.46
C PRO A 120 -2.02 -11.87 -14.42
N ASP A 121 -2.30 -11.94 -15.73
CA ASP A 121 -1.55 -11.19 -16.73
C ASP A 121 -1.84 -9.71 -16.62
N TYR A 122 -3.09 -9.33 -16.43
CA TYR A 122 -3.46 -7.94 -16.18
C TYR A 122 -2.78 -7.40 -14.91
N LYS A 123 -2.71 -8.20 -13.84
CA LYS A 123 -1.97 -7.84 -12.63
C LYS A 123 -0.48 -7.58 -12.93
N ARG A 124 0.14 -8.35 -13.82
CA ARG A 124 1.55 -8.16 -14.20
C ARG A 124 1.81 -6.83 -14.89
N THR A 125 0.85 -6.31 -15.67
CA THR A 125 1.01 -5.00 -16.33
C THR A 125 1.24 -3.86 -15.35
N ALA A 126 0.77 -3.97 -14.12
CA ALA A 126 0.97 -2.97 -13.07
C ALA A 126 2.33 -3.10 -12.34
N CYS A 127 3.14 -4.14 -12.64
CA CYS A 127 4.37 -4.41 -11.90
C CYS A 127 5.42 -3.32 -12.07
N ASP A 128 5.62 -2.78 -13.26
CA ASP A 128 6.66 -1.78 -13.51
C ASP A 128 6.35 -0.47 -12.81
N ASN A 129 5.09 -0.04 -12.84
CA ASN A 129 4.65 1.12 -12.05
C ASN A 129 4.82 0.89 -10.54
N SER A 130 4.52 -0.31 -10.05
CA SER A 130 4.68 -0.65 -8.64
C SER A 130 6.15 -0.66 -8.22
N LYS A 131 7.05 -1.15 -9.07
CA LYS A 131 8.51 -1.09 -8.84
C LYS A 131 9.01 0.35 -8.84
N ARG A 132 8.54 1.20 -9.77
CA ARG A 132 8.89 2.63 -9.78
C ARG A 132 8.47 3.31 -8.48
N ILE A 133 7.23 3.10 -8.03
CA ILE A 133 6.74 3.65 -6.76
C ILE A 133 7.59 3.15 -5.57
N ALA A 134 7.95 1.87 -5.58
CA ALA A 134 8.83 1.30 -4.55
C ALA A 134 10.22 1.95 -4.54
N PHE A 135 10.79 2.17 -5.72
CA PHE A 135 12.08 2.85 -5.88
C PHE A 135 12.03 4.30 -5.37
N ASP A 136 11.00 5.06 -5.75
CA ASP A 136 10.82 6.43 -5.29
C ASP A 136 10.70 6.50 -3.76
N ARG A 137 10.00 5.55 -3.15
CA ARG A 137 9.90 5.45 -1.68
C ARG A 137 11.24 5.15 -1.01
N LEU A 138 12.05 4.28 -1.60
CA LEU A 138 13.40 4.00 -1.09
C LEU A 138 14.28 5.24 -1.18
N ASN A 139 14.27 5.95 -2.30
CA ASN A 139 15.01 7.19 -2.48
C ASN A 139 14.60 8.25 -1.46
N GLN A 140 13.31 8.43 -1.23
CA GLN A 140 12.80 9.34 -0.20
C GLN A 140 13.29 8.94 1.21
N LYS A 141 13.37 7.65 1.51
CA LYS A 141 13.88 7.16 2.79
C LYS A 141 15.37 7.46 2.95
N ILE A 142 16.16 7.20 1.92
CA ILE A 142 17.61 7.47 1.93
C ILE A 142 17.85 8.97 2.10
N LEU A 143 17.19 9.80 1.30
CA LEU A 143 17.33 11.25 1.38
C LEU A 143 17.04 11.79 2.78
N ARG A 144 15.98 11.30 3.42
CA ARG A 144 15.65 11.70 4.80
C ARG A 144 16.70 11.27 5.80
N PHE A 145 17.21 10.05 5.66
CA PHE A 145 18.25 9.55 6.54
C PHE A 145 19.52 10.44 6.43
N GLU A 146 19.90 10.82 5.22
CA GLU A 146 21.05 11.69 5.00
C GLU A 146 20.80 13.10 5.55
N LEU A 147 19.65 13.70 5.29
CA LEU A 147 19.30 15.01 5.84
C LEU A 147 19.34 15.01 7.37
N HIS A 148 18.76 14.00 8.00
CA HIS A 148 18.78 13.89 9.47
C HIS A 148 20.21 13.73 10.03
N ARG A 149 21.06 12.97 9.36
CA ARG A 149 22.49 12.87 9.70
C ARG A 149 23.18 14.23 9.66
N HIS A 150 22.93 15.03 8.63
CA HIS A 150 23.50 16.37 8.50
C HIS A 150 23.00 17.32 9.59
N GLU A 151 21.74 17.34 9.91
CA GLU A 151 21.17 18.16 10.98
C GLU A 151 21.78 17.83 12.35
N VAL A 152 21.92 16.55 12.68
CA VAL A 152 22.57 16.10 13.93
C VAL A 152 24.04 16.50 13.95
N SER A 153 24.76 16.39 12.83
CA SER A 153 26.17 16.80 12.71
C SER A 153 26.34 18.31 12.94
N ILE A 154 25.52 19.14 12.30
CA ILE A 154 25.54 20.62 12.46
C ILE A 154 25.22 21.01 13.90
N THR A 155 24.19 20.42 14.49
CA THR A 155 23.80 20.71 15.86
C THR A 155 24.89 20.36 16.87
N THR A 156 25.61 19.28 16.64
CA THR A 156 26.73 18.83 17.49
C THR A 156 27.94 19.77 17.33
N ALA A 157 28.23 20.22 16.12
CA ALA A 157 29.31 21.19 15.86
C ALA A 157 29.04 22.54 16.51
N LEU A 158 27.81 23.03 16.42
CA LEU A 158 27.40 24.30 17.04
C LEU A 158 27.46 24.27 18.59
N LYS A 159 27.18 23.12 19.22
CA LYS A 159 27.32 22.94 20.67
C LYS A 159 28.78 22.92 21.11
N ARG A 160 29.72 22.43 20.29
CA ARG A 160 31.17 22.44 20.58
C ARG A 160 31.76 23.84 20.54
N ASN A 161 31.27 24.71 19.65
CA ASN A 161 31.78 26.10 19.54
C ASN A 161 31.23 27.04 20.62
N LYS A 162 30.32 26.61 21.48
CA LYS A 162 29.77 27.39 22.60
C LYS A 162 30.41 27.07 23.95
N ARG A 163 31.46 26.26 23.98
CA ARG A 163 32.30 25.98 25.16
C ARG A 163 33.68 26.57 24.95
#